data_902401fc40ae85ef160e166fc51d7bfe
#
_entry.id   902401fc40ae85ef160e166fc51d7bfe
#
_cell.length_a   1.000
_cell.length_b   1.000
_cell.length_c   1.000
_cell.angle_alpha   90.00
_cell.angle_beta   90.00
_cell.angle_gamma   90.00
#
_symmetry.space_group_name_H-M   'P 1'
#
loop_
_entity.id
_entity.type
_entity.pdbx_description
1 polymer ?
#
loop_
_entity_poly.entity_id
_entity_poly.type
_entity_poly.pdbx_seq_one_letter_code
_entity_poly.pdbx_strand_id
1 'polypeptide(L)'
;MHRRLILAGLAASLIAGPITLGVAQAAPAPVELLNVSYDPTRELYEDINAAFSKDWKAKTGQDVTIRQSHGGSGAQARSVIEGSPADVVTLALAYDIDSIASKAKLLPANWQSRLPDRSTPYYSTIVFLVRKGNPKGIKDWGDLIKPGVQVITPNPKTSGGARWNYLAAWGYATKTYHGDQAKVRDYMTKLIKNVPVLDSGARGATTTFVERGQGDVLLAWENEAFLAVNQLGQGKFDIVVPSVSVRAEPPVSLVDKNVDRKGTRTVATAYLNYLYTRPAQQIIAKDYYRPIDPVVAKQYATKFPRLQLFTIGNFGGWAKAQAAHFADGGSFDQIFAAAKH
;
A
#
# COMPACT_ATOMS: atom_id res chain seq x y z
N MET A 1 61.20 85.53 -28.96
CA MET A 1 59.96 85.03 -29.49
C MET A 1 59.74 83.62 -28.87
N HIS A 2 58.91 83.51 -27.82
CA HIS A 2 58.72 82.28 -27.07
C HIS A 2 57.27 81.80 -27.29
N ARG A 3 57.08 80.59 -27.89
CA ARG A 3 55.85 79.96 -27.99
C ARG A 3 55.69 78.96 -26.82
N ARG A 4 54.69 79.20 -25.96
CA ARG A 4 54.29 78.29 -24.91
C ARG A 4 53.31 77.27 -25.49
N LEU A 5 53.64 75.98 -25.35
CA LEU A 5 52.74 74.88 -25.59
C LEU A 5 51.94 74.58 -24.29
N ILE A 6 50.62 74.56 -24.38
CA ILE A 6 49.71 74.14 -23.31
C ILE A 6 49.34 72.65 -23.56
N LEU A 7 49.74 71.76 -22.66
CA LEU A 7 49.27 70.37 -22.64
C LEU A 7 47.94 70.32 -21.84
N ALA A 8 46.90 69.92 -22.51
CA ALA A 8 45.64 69.59 -21.88
C ALA A 8 45.65 68.09 -21.51
N GLY A 9 45.60 67.77 -20.20
CA GLY A 9 45.49 66.40 -19.68
C GLY A 9 44.03 66.01 -19.64
N LEU A 10 43.66 64.93 -20.35
CA LEU A 10 42.35 64.24 -20.20
C LEU A 10 42.47 63.26 -19.01
N ALA A 11 41.74 63.53 -17.97
CA ALA A 11 41.52 62.55 -16.86
C ALA A 11 40.37 61.66 -17.22
N ALA A 12 40.66 60.40 -17.55
CA ALA A 12 39.64 59.36 -17.73
C ALA A 12 39.25 58.77 -16.36
N SER A 13 38.06 59.09 -15.86
CA SER A 13 37.48 58.51 -14.64
C SER A 13 36.91 57.09 -14.94
N LEU A 14 37.62 56.07 -14.53
CA LEU A 14 37.12 54.68 -14.51
C LEU A 14 36.08 54.54 -13.38
N ILE A 15 34.79 54.47 -13.74
CA ILE A 15 33.73 54.10 -12.84
C ILE A 15 33.75 52.58 -12.70
N ALA A 16 34.38 52.04 -11.66
CA ALA A 16 34.29 50.64 -11.29
C ALA A 16 32.94 50.42 -10.59
N GLY A 17 31.92 49.95 -11.32
CA GLY A 17 30.68 49.47 -10.75
C GLY A 17 30.94 48.18 -9.93
N PRO A 18 30.24 47.96 -8.81
CA PRO A 18 30.38 46.72 -8.03
C PRO A 18 29.90 45.53 -8.87
N ILE A 19 30.81 44.63 -9.23
CA ILE A 19 30.50 43.32 -9.81
C ILE A 19 29.96 42.48 -8.63
N THR A 20 28.63 42.38 -8.48
CA THR A 20 28.01 41.41 -7.61
C THR A 20 28.21 40.01 -8.21
N LEU A 21 29.26 39.34 -7.76
CA LEU A 21 29.41 37.89 -7.98
C LEU A 21 28.22 37.20 -7.31
N GLY A 22 27.21 36.89 -8.10
CA GLY A 22 26.13 35.99 -7.65
C GLY A 22 26.77 34.66 -7.26
N VAL A 23 26.80 34.36 -5.98
CA VAL A 23 27.17 33.02 -5.49
C VAL A 23 26.14 32.05 -6.07
N ALA A 24 26.53 31.34 -7.12
CA ALA A 24 25.71 30.22 -7.63
C ALA A 24 25.61 29.20 -6.48
N GLN A 25 24.44 29.13 -5.85
CA GLN A 25 24.18 28.17 -4.79
C GLN A 25 24.26 26.79 -5.44
N ALA A 26 25.21 25.96 -5.00
CA ALA A 26 25.35 24.60 -5.50
C ALA A 26 24.04 23.86 -5.27
N ALA A 27 23.58 23.11 -6.27
CA ALA A 27 22.38 22.28 -6.13
C ALA A 27 22.55 21.33 -4.93
N PRO A 28 21.49 21.12 -4.14
CA PRO A 28 21.55 20.20 -3.01
C PRO A 28 21.95 18.78 -3.46
N ALA A 29 22.74 18.08 -2.65
CA ALA A 29 23.17 16.71 -2.95
C ALA A 29 21.95 15.78 -3.16
N PRO A 30 22.03 14.85 -4.12
CA PRO A 30 20.96 13.88 -4.35
C PRO A 30 20.70 13.02 -3.11
N VAL A 31 19.44 12.61 -2.91
CA VAL A 31 19.02 11.77 -1.79
C VAL A 31 18.37 10.49 -2.30
N GLU A 32 18.65 9.37 -1.63
CA GLU A 32 17.98 8.09 -1.88
C GLU A 32 17.13 7.70 -0.67
N LEU A 33 15.86 7.33 -0.90
CA LEU A 33 14.95 6.75 0.06
C LEU A 33 14.71 5.27 -0.27
N LEU A 34 14.46 4.47 0.76
CA LEU A 34 13.94 3.11 0.63
C LEU A 34 12.51 3.05 1.19
N ASN A 35 11.54 2.76 0.33
CA ASN A 35 10.16 2.42 0.71
C ASN A 35 10.01 0.90 0.78
N VAL A 36 9.78 0.38 1.97
CA VAL A 36 9.44 -1.03 2.19
C VAL A 36 7.93 -1.17 2.23
N SER A 37 7.37 -1.81 1.19
CA SER A 37 5.94 -1.88 0.91
C SER A 37 5.42 -3.32 0.80
N TYR A 38 4.11 -3.48 0.65
CA TYR A 38 3.49 -4.78 0.43
C TYR A 38 3.11 -4.97 -1.07
N ASP A 39 2.90 -6.23 -1.47
CA ASP A 39 2.83 -6.63 -2.88
C ASP A 39 1.90 -5.82 -3.79
N PRO A 40 0.63 -5.55 -3.46
CA PRO A 40 -0.31 -4.92 -4.39
C PRO A 40 0.00 -3.47 -4.78
N THR A 41 0.98 -2.83 -4.15
CA THR A 41 1.26 -1.40 -4.34
C THR A 41 2.40 -1.09 -5.32
N ARG A 42 2.89 -2.09 -6.07
CA ARG A 42 4.05 -1.90 -6.97
C ARG A 42 3.84 -0.77 -7.96
N GLU A 43 2.78 -0.85 -8.71
CA GLU A 43 2.42 0.11 -9.76
C GLU A 43 2.10 1.48 -9.16
N LEU A 44 1.32 1.52 -8.08
CA LEU A 44 1.00 2.74 -7.36
C LEU A 44 2.27 3.51 -6.95
N TYR A 45 3.24 2.82 -6.33
CA TYR A 45 4.45 3.51 -5.86
C TYR A 45 5.44 3.81 -6.98
N GLU A 46 5.38 3.14 -8.13
CA GLU A 46 6.10 3.60 -9.34
C GLU A 46 5.59 4.97 -9.79
N ASP A 47 4.27 5.13 -9.94
CA ASP A 47 3.66 6.40 -10.35
C ASP A 47 3.82 7.51 -9.29
N ILE A 48 3.62 7.19 -8.01
CA ILE A 48 3.83 8.14 -6.88
C ILE A 48 5.29 8.60 -6.81
N ASN A 49 6.26 7.69 -6.92
CA ASN A 49 7.68 8.01 -6.83
C ASN A 49 8.10 8.94 -7.96
N ALA A 50 7.66 8.67 -9.19
CA ALA A 50 7.93 9.52 -10.35
C ALA A 50 7.35 10.94 -10.16
N ALA A 51 6.11 11.03 -9.69
CA ALA A 51 5.43 12.29 -9.46
C ALA A 51 6.05 13.08 -8.30
N PHE A 52 6.36 12.42 -7.18
CA PHE A 52 7.00 13.05 -6.03
C PHE A 52 8.42 13.55 -6.38
N SER A 53 9.24 12.74 -7.06
CA SER A 53 10.60 13.15 -7.44
C SER A 53 10.59 14.41 -8.29
N LYS A 54 9.65 14.52 -9.23
CA LYS A 54 9.46 15.72 -10.04
C LYS A 54 9.03 16.93 -9.22
N ASP A 55 8.06 16.77 -8.33
CA ASP A 55 7.54 17.81 -7.44
C ASP A 55 8.62 18.31 -6.48
N TRP A 56 9.34 17.37 -5.86
CA TRP A 56 10.42 17.66 -4.92
C TRP A 56 11.56 18.45 -5.59
N LYS A 57 12.00 17.99 -6.76
CA LYS A 57 13.04 18.69 -7.54
C LYS A 57 12.60 20.10 -7.94
N ALA A 58 11.37 20.29 -8.36
CA ALA A 58 10.83 21.60 -8.73
C ALA A 58 10.79 22.57 -7.54
N LYS A 59 10.53 22.07 -6.32
CA LYS A 59 10.42 22.87 -5.10
C LYS A 59 11.76 23.17 -4.42
N THR A 60 12.72 22.26 -4.53
CA THR A 60 13.94 22.30 -3.71
C THR A 60 15.24 22.32 -4.52
N GLY A 61 15.17 22.01 -5.81
CA GLY A 61 16.34 21.78 -6.66
C GLY A 61 17.07 20.44 -6.38
N GLN A 62 16.62 19.66 -5.38
CA GLN A 62 17.24 18.39 -4.99
C GLN A 62 16.69 17.22 -5.79
N ASP A 63 17.56 16.37 -6.30
CA ASP A 63 17.17 15.09 -6.88
C ASP A 63 16.90 14.07 -5.76
N VAL A 64 15.79 13.31 -5.91
CA VAL A 64 15.47 12.20 -5.02
C VAL A 64 15.15 10.95 -5.82
N THR A 65 15.72 9.82 -5.40
CA THR A 65 15.42 8.49 -5.91
C THR A 65 14.76 7.68 -4.81
N ILE A 66 13.60 7.08 -5.09
CA ILE A 66 12.90 6.22 -4.14
C ILE A 66 13.00 4.78 -4.62
N ARG A 67 13.80 3.97 -3.93
CA ARG A 67 13.84 2.52 -4.14
C ARG A 67 12.65 1.87 -3.45
N GLN A 68 12.19 0.76 -4.03
CA GLN A 68 11.05 0.00 -3.53
C GLN A 68 11.47 -1.44 -3.19
N SER A 69 10.94 -1.95 -2.07
CA SER A 69 10.96 -3.37 -1.73
C SER A 69 9.53 -3.84 -1.54
N HIS A 70 9.11 -4.89 -2.25
CA HIS A 70 7.76 -5.42 -2.20
C HIS A 70 7.74 -6.91 -1.84
N GLY A 71 6.74 -7.30 -1.05
CA GLY A 71 6.53 -8.67 -0.62
C GLY A 71 5.31 -8.78 0.29
N GLY A 72 5.10 -9.93 0.91
CA GLY A 72 4.06 -10.08 1.93
C GLY A 72 4.31 -9.11 3.09
N SER A 73 3.29 -8.34 3.52
CA SER A 73 3.43 -7.26 4.49
C SER A 73 4.12 -7.68 5.80
N GLY A 74 3.73 -8.85 6.35
CA GLY A 74 4.39 -9.39 7.55
C GLY A 74 5.85 -9.78 7.33
N ALA A 75 6.22 -10.24 6.12
CA ALA A 75 7.61 -10.52 5.76
C ALA A 75 8.42 -9.23 5.64
N GLN A 76 7.84 -8.19 5.04
CA GLN A 76 8.44 -6.87 4.92
C GLN A 76 8.65 -6.21 6.30
N ALA A 77 7.68 -6.31 7.20
CA ALA A 77 7.84 -5.84 8.58
C ALA A 77 9.01 -6.55 9.29
N ARG A 78 9.13 -7.88 9.12
CA ARG A 78 10.26 -8.64 9.68
C ARG A 78 11.60 -8.19 9.11
N SER A 79 11.70 -7.97 7.80
CA SER A 79 12.95 -7.48 7.19
C SER A 79 13.40 -6.14 7.78
N VAL A 80 12.46 -5.23 8.09
CA VAL A 80 12.78 -3.96 8.75
C VAL A 80 13.24 -4.18 10.20
N ILE A 81 12.57 -5.09 10.93
CA ILE A 81 12.96 -5.46 12.30
C ILE A 81 14.37 -6.07 12.31
N GLU A 82 14.72 -6.84 11.29
CA GLU A 82 16.02 -7.53 11.12
C GLU A 82 17.12 -6.63 10.53
N GLY A 83 16.82 -5.36 10.25
CA GLY A 83 17.84 -4.36 9.90
C GLY A 83 17.78 -3.79 8.50
N SER A 84 16.74 -4.05 7.70
CA SER A 84 16.53 -3.33 6.43
C SER A 84 16.52 -1.82 6.67
N PRO A 85 17.32 -1.02 5.93
CA PRO A 85 17.48 0.41 6.18
C PRO A 85 16.34 1.24 5.56
N ALA A 86 15.09 0.78 5.73
CA ALA A 86 13.91 1.47 5.24
C ALA A 86 13.82 2.89 5.80
N ASP A 87 13.54 3.87 4.96
CA ASP A 87 13.21 5.24 5.36
C ASP A 87 11.73 5.35 5.71
N VAL A 88 10.90 4.70 4.91
CA VAL A 88 9.46 4.63 5.11
C VAL A 88 8.96 3.21 4.96
N VAL A 89 7.87 2.92 5.64
CA VAL A 89 7.11 1.68 5.49
C VAL A 89 5.69 2.03 5.04
N THR A 90 5.19 1.26 4.07
CA THR A 90 3.85 1.42 3.51
C THR A 90 3.23 0.02 3.44
N LEU A 91 2.72 -0.45 4.59
CA LEU A 91 2.34 -1.85 4.79
C LEU A 91 0.83 -2.07 4.73
N ALA A 92 0.41 -3.33 4.62
CA ALA A 92 -1.01 -3.67 4.44
C ALA A 92 -1.87 -3.42 5.67
N LEU A 93 -1.29 -3.38 6.87
CA LEU A 93 -2.03 -3.28 8.12
C LEU A 93 -1.20 -2.70 9.27
N ALA A 94 -1.88 -2.01 10.17
CA ALA A 94 -1.22 -1.29 11.27
C ALA A 94 -0.43 -2.22 12.20
N TYR A 95 -0.88 -3.44 12.44
CA TYR A 95 -0.17 -4.41 13.28
C TYR A 95 1.27 -4.68 12.83
N ASP A 96 1.51 -4.67 11.51
CA ASP A 96 2.86 -4.91 10.98
C ASP A 96 3.79 -3.74 11.32
N ILE A 97 3.30 -2.49 11.29
CA ILE A 97 4.05 -1.30 11.73
C ILE A 97 4.19 -1.27 13.26
N ASP A 98 3.12 -1.63 14.00
CA ASP A 98 3.16 -1.79 15.47
C ASP A 98 4.23 -2.79 15.89
N SER A 99 4.43 -3.86 15.10
CA SER A 99 5.48 -4.84 15.34
C SER A 99 6.88 -4.25 15.19
N ILE A 100 7.10 -3.37 14.21
CA ILE A 100 8.38 -2.65 14.05
C ILE A 100 8.59 -1.71 15.24
N ALA A 101 7.54 -0.97 15.65
CA ALA A 101 7.59 -0.06 16.78
C ALA A 101 7.90 -0.80 18.10
N SER A 102 7.22 -1.92 18.35
CA SER A 102 7.32 -2.62 19.63
C SER A 102 8.58 -3.50 19.74
N LYS A 103 8.94 -4.23 18.69
CA LYS A 103 10.05 -5.21 18.73
C LYS A 103 11.41 -4.57 18.48
N ALA A 104 11.51 -3.70 17.45
CA ALA A 104 12.77 -3.08 17.06
C ALA A 104 12.95 -1.65 17.61
N LYS A 105 11.90 -1.02 18.14
CA LYS A 105 11.93 0.36 18.65
C LYS A 105 12.44 1.38 17.61
N LEU A 106 12.16 1.14 16.33
CA LEU A 106 12.62 1.98 15.22
C LEU A 106 11.74 3.21 15.00
N LEU A 107 10.52 3.20 15.51
CA LEU A 107 9.56 4.30 15.46
C LEU A 107 8.72 4.33 16.75
N PRO A 108 8.07 5.45 17.10
CA PRO A 108 7.31 5.54 18.35
C PRO A 108 5.95 4.83 18.22
N ALA A 109 5.39 4.43 19.38
CA ALA A 109 4.11 3.73 19.45
C ALA A 109 2.91 4.55 18.93
N ASN A 110 2.99 5.89 18.98
CA ASN A 110 1.94 6.78 18.50
C ASN A 110 2.06 7.18 17.02
N TRP A 111 2.79 6.40 16.22
CA TRP A 111 3.06 6.70 14.81
C TRP A 111 1.80 6.96 13.98
N GLN A 112 0.68 6.30 14.28
CA GLN A 112 -0.59 6.48 13.57
C GLN A 112 -1.21 7.88 13.69
N SER A 113 -0.86 8.65 14.72
CA SER A 113 -1.37 10.01 14.94
C SER A 113 -0.64 11.09 14.14
N ARG A 114 0.40 10.73 13.40
CA ARG A 114 1.31 11.69 12.74
C ARG A 114 0.81 12.20 11.40
N LEU A 115 -0.04 11.43 10.73
CA LEU A 115 -0.59 11.76 9.42
C LEU A 115 -2.12 11.63 9.46
N PRO A 116 -2.84 12.28 8.52
CA PRO A 116 -4.31 12.22 8.45
C PRO A 116 -4.83 10.77 8.36
N ASP A 117 -6.10 10.58 8.72
CA ASP A 117 -6.80 9.29 8.66
C ASP A 117 -6.03 8.13 9.30
N ARG A 118 -5.42 8.40 10.47
CA ARG A 118 -4.60 7.41 11.19
C ARG A 118 -3.45 6.87 10.33
N SER A 119 -2.80 7.77 9.61
CA SER A 119 -1.69 7.49 8.68
C SER A 119 -2.09 6.56 7.52
N THR A 120 -3.35 6.64 7.06
CA THR A 120 -3.88 5.82 5.97
C THR A 120 -4.26 6.70 4.78
N PRO A 121 -3.40 6.84 3.75
CA PRO A 121 -3.64 7.78 2.64
C PRO A 121 -4.66 7.28 1.61
N TYR A 122 -5.05 6.03 1.64
CA TYR A 122 -6.04 5.39 0.76
C TYR A 122 -6.56 4.11 1.39
N TYR A 123 -7.61 3.55 0.81
CA TYR A 123 -8.10 2.23 1.21
C TYR A 123 -8.45 1.38 -0.02
N SER A 124 -8.65 0.09 0.20
CA SER A 124 -9.13 -0.86 -0.79
C SER A 124 -10.19 -1.77 -0.16
N THR A 125 -10.67 -2.73 -0.92
CA THR A 125 -11.60 -3.75 -0.43
C THR A 125 -11.29 -5.09 -1.08
N ILE A 126 -11.93 -6.16 -0.62
CA ILE A 126 -11.79 -7.49 -1.20
C ILE A 126 -12.96 -7.72 -2.16
N VAL A 127 -12.62 -8.14 -3.37
CA VAL A 127 -13.55 -8.56 -4.42
C VAL A 127 -13.16 -9.96 -4.91
N PHE A 128 -13.98 -10.56 -5.75
CA PHE A 128 -13.68 -11.84 -6.38
C PHE A 128 -13.29 -11.62 -7.83
N LEU A 129 -12.13 -12.11 -8.21
CA LEU A 129 -11.75 -12.23 -9.62
C LEU A 129 -12.10 -13.65 -10.07
N VAL A 130 -12.95 -13.77 -11.10
CA VAL A 130 -13.42 -15.05 -11.62
C VAL A 130 -13.03 -15.21 -13.08
N ARG A 131 -13.05 -16.44 -13.60
CA ARG A 131 -12.85 -16.71 -15.01
C ARG A 131 -13.94 -16.04 -15.85
N LYS A 132 -13.63 -15.65 -17.08
CA LYS A 132 -14.56 -14.99 -17.99
C LYS A 132 -15.88 -15.76 -18.12
N GLY A 133 -16.98 -15.04 -18.00
CA GLY A 133 -18.33 -15.59 -18.00
C GLY A 133 -18.73 -16.32 -16.72
N ASN A 134 -17.88 -16.30 -15.70
CA ASN A 134 -18.15 -16.86 -14.37
C ASN A 134 -18.74 -18.30 -14.40
N PRO A 135 -18.01 -19.29 -14.94
CA PRO A 135 -18.56 -20.64 -15.19
C PRO A 135 -19.01 -21.39 -13.93
N LYS A 136 -18.49 -21.00 -12.75
CA LYS A 136 -18.91 -21.56 -11.45
C LYS A 136 -20.10 -20.82 -10.82
N GLY A 137 -20.59 -19.76 -11.45
CA GLY A 137 -21.72 -18.98 -10.93
C GLY A 137 -21.48 -18.35 -9.58
N ILE A 138 -20.23 -17.92 -9.30
CA ILE A 138 -19.83 -17.26 -8.04
C ILE A 138 -20.47 -15.88 -7.97
N LYS A 139 -21.31 -15.63 -6.96
CA LYS A 139 -22.00 -14.34 -6.76
C LYS A 139 -21.67 -13.73 -5.41
N ASP A 140 -21.43 -14.55 -4.39
CA ASP A 140 -21.15 -14.10 -3.04
C ASP A 140 -20.30 -15.12 -2.26
N TRP A 141 -19.90 -14.77 -1.07
CA TRP A 141 -19.08 -15.56 -0.15
C TRP A 141 -19.62 -16.98 0.08
N GLY A 142 -20.96 -17.15 0.11
CA GLY A 142 -21.60 -18.46 0.26
C GLY A 142 -21.30 -19.45 -0.87
N ASP A 143 -20.96 -18.94 -2.06
CA ASP A 143 -20.64 -19.78 -3.21
C ASP A 143 -19.23 -20.38 -3.11
N LEU A 144 -18.35 -19.76 -2.32
CA LEU A 144 -16.95 -20.17 -2.18
C LEU A 144 -16.77 -21.50 -1.42
N ILE A 145 -17.79 -21.93 -0.68
CA ILE A 145 -17.78 -23.19 0.07
C ILE A 145 -18.48 -24.34 -0.67
N LYS A 146 -18.96 -24.11 -1.90
CA LYS A 146 -19.59 -25.15 -2.72
C LYS A 146 -18.57 -26.21 -3.11
N PRO A 147 -18.97 -27.49 -3.17
CA PRO A 147 -18.12 -28.55 -3.67
C PRO A 147 -17.60 -28.27 -5.10
N GLY A 148 -16.32 -28.53 -5.34
CA GLY A 148 -15.69 -28.35 -6.66
C GLY A 148 -15.39 -26.91 -7.03
N VAL A 149 -15.53 -25.93 -6.12
CA VAL A 149 -15.02 -24.56 -6.27
C VAL A 149 -13.60 -24.52 -5.70
N GLN A 150 -12.66 -24.01 -6.49
CA GLN A 150 -11.28 -23.79 -6.05
C GLN A 150 -11.01 -22.31 -5.83
N VAL A 151 -10.65 -21.96 -4.60
CA VAL A 151 -10.41 -20.59 -4.15
C VAL A 151 -8.90 -20.33 -4.05
N ILE A 152 -8.41 -19.28 -4.69
CA ILE A 152 -7.04 -18.83 -4.55
C ILE A 152 -6.99 -17.63 -3.59
N THR A 153 -6.10 -17.71 -2.61
CA THR A 153 -5.82 -16.64 -1.66
C THR A 153 -4.42 -16.81 -1.09
N PRO A 154 -3.70 -15.74 -0.74
CA PRO A 154 -2.39 -15.90 -0.12
C PRO A 154 -2.49 -16.33 1.36
N ASN A 155 -1.33 -16.67 1.95
CA ASN A 155 -1.23 -17.16 3.32
C ASN A 155 -1.29 -16.01 4.34
N PRO A 156 -2.23 -15.99 5.28
CA PRO A 156 -2.32 -14.93 6.30
C PRO A 156 -1.17 -14.92 7.32
N LYS A 157 -0.36 -15.98 7.38
CA LYS A 157 0.86 -15.99 8.22
C LYS A 157 1.99 -15.12 7.64
N THR A 158 1.98 -14.86 6.33
CA THR A 158 3.01 -14.09 5.62
C THR A 158 2.48 -12.83 4.95
N SER A 159 1.24 -12.85 4.48
CA SER A 159 0.58 -11.78 3.73
C SER A 159 -0.42 -11.00 4.57
N GLY A 160 -0.21 -9.71 4.74
CA GLY A 160 -1.21 -8.82 5.33
C GLY A 160 -2.47 -8.70 4.48
N GLY A 161 -2.33 -8.77 3.14
CA GLY A 161 -3.47 -8.83 2.23
C GLY A 161 -4.37 -10.04 2.51
N ALA A 162 -3.78 -11.20 2.78
CA ALA A 162 -4.52 -12.41 3.14
C ALA A 162 -5.26 -12.29 4.47
N ARG A 163 -4.73 -11.52 5.44
CA ARG A 163 -5.44 -11.27 6.70
C ARG A 163 -6.73 -10.49 6.45
N TRP A 164 -6.71 -9.51 5.56
CA TRP A 164 -7.92 -8.81 5.14
C TRP A 164 -8.89 -9.73 4.40
N ASN A 165 -8.42 -10.61 3.50
CA ASN A 165 -9.26 -11.62 2.84
C ASN A 165 -9.97 -12.52 3.86
N TYR A 166 -9.22 -13.03 4.84
CA TYR A 166 -9.75 -13.88 5.91
C TYR A 166 -10.78 -13.13 6.76
N LEU A 167 -10.50 -11.89 7.16
CA LEU A 167 -11.43 -11.09 7.96
C LEU A 167 -12.70 -10.73 7.18
N ALA A 168 -12.62 -10.51 5.86
CA ALA A 168 -13.79 -10.30 5.03
C ALA A 168 -14.72 -11.54 5.03
N ALA A 169 -14.14 -12.73 4.83
CA ALA A 169 -14.87 -14.00 4.91
C ALA A 169 -15.46 -14.26 6.30
N TRP A 170 -14.68 -14.01 7.35
CA TRP A 170 -15.12 -14.13 8.73
C TRP A 170 -16.28 -13.19 9.06
N GLY A 171 -16.18 -11.92 8.62
CA GLY A 171 -17.24 -10.92 8.80
C GLY A 171 -18.53 -11.31 8.10
N TYR A 172 -18.44 -11.81 6.86
CA TYR A 172 -19.58 -12.37 6.15
C TYR A 172 -20.22 -13.52 6.93
N ALA A 173 -19.45 -14.51 7.36
CA ALA A 173 -19.94 -15.65 8.11
C ALA A 173 -20.58 -15.22 9.44
N THR A 174 -19.95 -14.31 10.19
CA THR A 174 -20.49 -13.75 11.43
C THR A 174 -21.84 -13.09 11.21
N LYS A 175 -21.99 -12.31 10.13
CA LYS A 175 -23.26 -11.69 9.77
C LYS A 175 -24.31 -12.72 9.37
N THR A 176 -23.95 -13.67 8.51
CA THR A 176 -24.87 -14.69 7.96
C THR A 176 -25.38 -15.63 9.04
N TYR A 177 -24.52 -16.02 9.97
CA TYR A 177 -24.86 -16.95 11.04
C TYR A 177 -25.17 -16.26 12.38
N HIS A 178 -25.44 -14.94 12.35
CA HIS A 178 -25.86 -14.17 13.54
C HIS A 178 -24.92 -14.31 14.75
N GLY A 179 -23.61 -14.42 14.49
CA GLY A 179 -22.58 -14.54 15.53
C GLY A 179 -22.37 -15.94 16.10
N ASP A 180 -23.07 -16.98 15.59
CA ASP A 180 -22.86 -18.39 15.98
C ASP A 180 -21.43 -18.82 15.59
N GLN A 181 -20.53 -18.88 16.59
CA GLN A 181 -19.12 -19.17 16.39
C GLN A 181 -18.85 -20.57 15.83
N ALA A 182 -19.70 -21.55 16.13
CA ALA A 182 -19.56 -22.91 15.59
C ALA A 182 -19.81 -22.92 14.08
N LYS A 183 -20.88 -22.26 13.63
CA LYS A 183 -21.22 -22.12 12.21
C LYS A 183 -20.22 -21.23 11.46
N VAL A 184 -19.71 -20.16 12.08
CA VAL A 184 -18.65 -19.33 11.49
C VAL A 184 -17.40 -20.15 11.25
N ARG A 185 -16.95 -20.95 12.23
CA ARG A 185 -15.78 -21.83 12.08
C ARG A 185 -15.99 -22.92 11.03
N ASP A 186 -17.16 -23.54 10.99
CA ASP A 186 -17.52 -24.52 9.96
C ASP A 186 -17.45 -23.92 8.55
N TYR A 187 -18.03 -22.73 8.35
CA TYR A 187 -17.94 -22.00 7.10
C TYR A 187 -16.47 -21.75 6.71
N MET A 188 -15.67 -21.22 7.63
CA MET A 188 -14.26 -20.92 7.36
C MET A 188 -13.46 -22.19 7.07
N THR A 189 -13.75 -23.30 7.72
CA THR A 189 -13.13 -24.61 7.46
C THR A 189 -13.46 -25.09 6.03
N LYS A 190 -14.73 -24.99 5.62
CA LYS A 190 -15.15 -25.32 4.25
C LYS A 190 -14.48 -24.41 3.21
N LEU A 191 -14.37 -23.11 3.50
CA LEU A 191 -13.68 -22.17 2.63
C LEU A 191 -12.19 -22.55 2.46
N ILE A 192 -11.48 -22.80 3.56
CA ILE A 192 -10.06 -23.17 3.52
C ILE A 192 -9.83 -24.55 2.89
N LYS A 193 -10.79 -25.49 3.04
CA LYS A 193 -10.76 -26.78 2.34
C LYS A 193 -10.77 -26.62 0.81
N ASN A 194 -11.42 -25.59 0.30
CA ASN A 194 -11.47 -25.24 -1.12
C ASN A 194 -10.23 -24.45 -1.61
N VAL A 195 -9.23 -24.19 -0.74
CA VAL A 195 -7.99 -23.49 -1.08
C VAL A 195 -6.87 -24.50 -1.36
N PRO A 196 -6.54 -24.76 -2.64
CA PRO A 196 -5.53 -25.76 -3.00
C PRO A 196 -4.09 -25.32 -2.71
N VAL A 197 -3.83 -24.00 -2.70
CA VAL A 197 -2.50 -23.43 -2.50
C VAL A 197 -2.58 -22.11 -1.74
N LEU A 198 -1.61 -21.86 -0.87
CA LEU A 198 -1.44 -20.61 -0.13
C LEU A 198 -0.12 -19.95 -0.55
N ASP A 199 -0.20 -19.00 -1.45
CA ASP A 199 0.97 -18.21 -1.89
C ASP A 199 1.48 -17.30 -0.76
N SER A 200 2.75 -16.95 -0.79
CA SER A 200 3.39 -16.13 0.25
C SER A 200 2.89 -14.69 0.31
N GLY A 201 2.35 -14.15 -0.80
CA GLY A 201 1.86 -12.79 -0.92
C GLY A 201 0.76 -12.65 -1.97
N ALA A 202 0.12 -11.48 -2.02
CA ALA A 202 -1.01 -11.22 -2.90
C ALA A 202 -0.64 -11.34 -4.39
N ARG A 203 0.52 -10.80 -4.81
CA ARG A 203 0.98 -10.92 -6.20
C ARG A 203 1.26 -12.38 -6.60
N GLY A 204 1.78 -13.20 -5.67
CA GLY A 204 1.92 -14.64 -5.89
C GLY A 204 0.58 -15.32 -6.19
N ALA A 205 -0.47 -15.01 -5.40
CA ALA A 205 -1.81 -15.51 -5.62
C ALA A 205 -2.41 -15.03 -6.95
N THR A 206 -2.18 -13.76 -7.32
CA THR A 206 -2.56 -13.23 -8.65
C THR A 206 -1.87 -14.00 -9.78
N THR A 207 -0.55 -14.23 -9.68
CA THR A 207 0.20 -15.02 -10.66
C THR A 207 -0.33 -16.47 -10.76
N THR A 208 -0.59 -17.11 -9.61
CA THR A 208 -1.17 -18.47 -9.58
C THR A 208 -2.52 -18.51 -10.29
N PHE A 209 -3.37 -17.53 -10.07
CA PHE A 209 -4.67 -17.47 -10.73
C PHE A 209 -4.57 -17.03 -12.19
N VAL A 210 -3.93 -15.89 -12.48
CA VAL A 210 -3.95 -15.25 -13.79
C VAL A 210 -3.04 -15.98 -14.80
N GLU A 211 -1.79 -16.27 -14.40
CA GLU A 211 -0.77 -16.78 -15.32
C GLU A 211 -0.73 -18.31 -15.35
N ARG A 212 -0.80 -18.97 -14.17
CA ARG A 212 -0.76 -20.43 -14.07
C ARG A 212 -2.11 -21.09 -14.31
N GLY A 213 -3.19 -20.30 -14.40
CA GLY A 213 -4.53 -20.79 -14.70
C GLY A 213 -5.18 -21.63 -13.60
N GLN A 214 -4.68 -21.58 -12.35
CA GLN A 214 -5.21 -22.37 -11.24
C GLN A 214 -6.39 -21.67 -10.56
N GLY A 215 -7.35 -22.46 -10.05
CA GLY A 215 -8.51 -22.00 -9.31
C GLY A 215 -9.63 -21.43 -10.16
N ASP A 216 -10.79 -21.33 -9.57
CA ASP A 216 -12.03 -20.80 -10.17
C ASP A 216 -12.26 -19.33 -9.75
N VAL A 217 -11.81 -18.95 -8.57
CA VAL A 217 -11.97 -17.62 -7.98
C VAL A 217 -10.74 -17.22 -7.18
N LEU A 218 -10.29 -15.98 -7.36
CA LEU A 218 -9.26 -15.36 -6.53
C LEU A 218 -9.91 -14.35 -5.58
N LEU A 219 -9.64 -14.48 -4.29
CA LEU A 219 -9.91 -13.41 -3.32
C LEU A 219 -8.87 -12.31 -3.53
N ALA A 220 -9.24 -11.27 -4.25
CA ALA A 220 -8.34 -10.22 -4.67
C ALA A 220 -8.62 -8.90 -3.95
N TRP A 221 -7.57 -8.13 -3.70
CA TRP A 221 -7.75 -6.71 -3.48
C TRP A 221 -8.30 -6.06 -4.75
N GLU A 222 -9.17 -5.07 -4.58
CA GLU A 222 -9.89 -4.45 -5.70
C GLU A 222 -8.92 -3.91 -6.77
N ASN A 223 -7.81 -3.29 -6.38
CA ASN A 223 -6.78 -2.83 -7.31
C ASN A 223 -6.11 -3.98 -8.09
N GLU A 224 -5.81 -5.11 -7.45
CA GLU A 224 -5.26 -6.30 -8.14
C GLU A 224 -6.27 -6.89 -9.12
N ALA A 225 -7.55 -6.91 -8.77
CA ALA A 225 -8.59 -7.38 -9.67
C ALA A 225 -8.72 -6.47 -10.90
N PHE A 226 -8.69 -5.16 -10.73
CA PHE A 226 -8.68 -4.21 -11.86
C PHE A 226 -7.41 -4.34 -12.70
N LEU A 227 -6.24 -4.51 -12.08
CA LEU A 227 -4.99 -4.76 -12.78
C LEU A 227 -5.08 -6.03 -13.64
N ALA A 228 -5.60 -7.12 -13.08
CA ALA A 228 -5.78 -8.38 -13.79
C ALA A 228 -6.70 -8.24 -15.01
N VAL A 229 -7.84 -7.57 -14.85
CA VAL A 229 -8.82 -7.38 -15.93
C VAL A 229 -8.31 -6.44 -17.02
N ASN A 230 -7.62 -5.36 -16.65
CA ASN A 230 -7.25 -4.30 -17.59
C ASN A 230 -5.85 -4.48 -18.21
N GLN A 231 -4.94 -5.21 -17.56
CA GLN A 231 -3.54 -5.28 -17.98
C GLN A 231 -3.01 -6.71 -18.10
N LEU A 232 -3.15 -7.55 -17.04
CA LEU A 232 -2.49 -8.86 -17.02
C LEU A 232 -3.24 -9.93 -17.83
N GLY A 233 -4.54 -9.80 -17.99
CA GLY A 233 -5.37 -10.82 -18.64
C GLY A 233 -6.63 -10.24 -19.26
N GLN A 234 -6.49 -9.24 -20.13
CA GLN A 234 -7.61 -8.58 -20.79
C GLN A 234 -8.57 -9.59 -21.42
N GLY A 235 -9.87 -9.45 -21.09
CA GLY A 235 -10.93 -10.31 -21.64
C GLY A 235 -10.99 -11.73 -21.04
N LYS A 236 -10.11 -12.11 -20.09
CA LYS A 236 -10.07 -13.47 -19.52
C LYS A 236 -10.77 -13.59 -18.16
N PHE A 237 -11.10 -12.47 -17.53
CA PHE A 237 -11.63 -12.44 -16.17
C PHE A 237 -12.79 -11.47 -16.04
N ASP A 238 -13.63 -11.72 -15.03
CA ASP A 238 -14.68 -10.81 -14.59
C ASP A 238 -14.50 -10.54 -13.08
N ILE A 239 -14.90 -9.33 -12.63
CA ILE A 239 -14.90 -8.97 -11.21
C ILE A 239 -16.31 -9.19 -10.67
N VAL A 240 -16.43 -9.95 -9.60
CA VAL A 240 -17.65 -10.11 -8.82
C VAL A 240 -17.50 -9.36 -7.51
N VAL A 241 -18.45 -8.46 -7.25
CA VAL A 241 -18.50 -7.66 -6.03
C VAL A 241 -19.38 -8.39 -5.02
N PRO A 242 -18.86 -8.82 -3.86
CA PRO A 242 -19.63 -9.56 -2.86
C PRO A 242 -20.61 -8.64 -2.11
N SER A 243 -21.59 -9.22 -1.45
CA SER A 243 -22.60 -8.49 -0.67
C SER A 243 -22.04 -7.66 0.48
N VAL A 244 -20.94 -8.10 1.07
CA VAL A 244 -20.18 -7.42 2.13
C VAL A 244 -18.68 -7.66 1.93
N SER A 245 -17.87 -6.73 2.40
CA SER A 245 -16.41 -6.86 2.39
C SER A 245 -15.79 -6.11 3.56
N VAL A 246 -14.49 -5.84 3.50
CA VAL A 246 -13.75 -5.06 4.49
C VAL A 246 -13.23 -3.76 3.90
N ARG A 247 -13.14 -2.72 4.73
CA ARG A 247 -12.35 -1.54 4.45
C ARG A 247 -10.90 -1.83 4.81
N ALA A 248 -10.13 -2.24 3.82
CA ALA A 248 -8.71 -2.50 3.98
C ALA A 248 -7.95 -1.16 3.96
N GLU A 249 -7.36 -0.80 5.08
CA GLU A 249 -6.71 0.49 5.33
C GLU A 249 -5.19 0.30 5.49
N PRO A 250 -4.41 0.38 4.38
CA PRO A 250 -2.95 0.24 4.43
C PRO A 250 -2.32 1.52 4.98
N PRO A 251 -1.67 1.46 6.15
CA PRO A 251 -1.05 2.62 6.75
C PRO A 251 0.39 2.83 6.28
N VAL A 252 0.89 4.04 6.49
CA VAL A 252 2.25 4.45 6.17
C VAL A 252 2.95 5.09 7.38
N SER A 253 4.26 4.95 7.48
CA SER A 253 5.04 5.59 8.56
C SER A 253 6.49 5.81 8.17
N LEU A 254 7.12 6.82 8.80
CA LEU A 254 8.57 6.93 8.85
C LEU A 254 9.16 5.80 9.71
N VAL A 255 10.36 5.36 9.36
CA VAL A 255 11.20 4.54 10.23
C VAL A 255 12.21 5.49 10.90
N ASP A 256 11.80 6.09 12.01
CA ASP A 256 12.44 7.24 12.64
C ASP A 256 13.95 7.10 12.82
N LYS A 257 14.40 6.01 13.46
CA LYS A 257 15.83 5.80 13.68
C LYS A 257 16.64 5.67 12.40
N ASN A 258 16.03 5.16 11.33
CA ASN A 258 16.71 5.03 10.05
C ASN A 258 16.85 6.38 9.36
N VAL A 259 15.76 7.16 9.27
CA VAL A 259 15.80 8.48 8.64
C VAL A 259 16.70 9.46 9.39
N ASP A 260 16.81 9.35 10.72
CA ASP A 260 17.74 10.15 11.52
C ASP A 260 19.19 9.77 11.23
N ARG A 261 19.51 8.48 11.25
CA ARG A 261 20.85 7.98 10.95
C ARG A 261 21.31 8.32 9.53
N LYS A 262 20.38 8.29 8.57
CA LYS A 262 20.64 8.56 7.14
C LYS A 262 20.59 10.06 6.79
N GLY A 263 20.07 10.92 7.67
CA GLY A 263 19.82 12.33 7.38
C GLY A 263 18.69 12.57 6.36
N THR A 264 17.79 11.60 6.17
CA THR A 264 16.75 11.63 5.13
C THR A 264 15.38 12.07 5.66
N ARG A 265 15.25 12.43 6.95
CA ARG A 265 13.98 12.75 7.61
C ARG A 265 13.14 13.78 6.85
N THR A 266 13.76 14.87 6.40
CA THR A 266 13.03 15.96 5.74
C THR A 266 12.33 15.47 4.47
N VAL A 267 13.09 14.81 3.57
CA VAL A 267 12.54 14.32 2.30
C VAL A 267 11.58 13.15 2.51
N ALA A 268 11.86 12.24 3.46
CA ALA A 268 10.97 11.13 3.77
C ALA A 268 9.63 11.61 4.38
N THR A 269 9.66 12.66 5.22
CA THR A 269 8.45 13.31 5.74
C THR A 269 7.64 13.96 4.61
N ALA A 270 8.32 14.69 3.72
CA ALA A 270 7.68 15.29 2.55
C ALA A 270 7.04 14.23 1.63
N TYR A 271 7.72 13.09 1.43
CA TYR A 271 7.21 11.97 0.65
C TYR A 271 5.91 11.40 1.22
N LEU A 272 5.84 11.13 2.53
CA LEU A 272 4.60 10.64 3.14
C LEU A 272 3.48 11.69 3.13
N ASN A 273 3.79 12.97 3.34
CA ASN A 273 2.80 14.04 3.23
C ASN A 273 2.28 14.22 1.79
N TYR A 274 3.13 13.96 0.79
CA TYR A 274 2.73 14.02 -0.61
C TYR A 274 1.56 13.09 -0.93
N LEU A 275 1.48 11.91 -0.30
CA LEU A 275 0.39 10.94 -0.48
C LEU A 275 -1.02 11.53 -0.20
N TYR A 276 -1.09 12.58 0.62
CA TYR A 276 -2.34 13.26 0.97
C TYR A 276 -2.65 14.47 0.08
N THR A 277 -1.77 14.81 -0.84
CA THR A 277 -2.01 15.90 -1.80
C THR A 277 -2.98 15.46 -2.89
N ARG A 278 -3.72 16.43 -3.46
CA ARG A 278 -4.67 16.10 -4.54
C ARG A 278 -4.01 15.44 -5.75
N PRO A 279 -2.83 15.85 -6.24
CA PRO A 279 -2.14 15.12 -7.30
C PRO A 279 -1.87 13.66 -6.97
N ALA A 280 -1.39 13.35 -5.76
CA ALA A 280 -1.17 11.97 -5.33
C ALA A 280 -2.47 11.19 -5.21
N GLN A 281 -3.55 11.81 -4.70
CA GLN A 281 -4.87 11.17 -4.61
C GLN A 281 -5.47 10.85 -5.99
N GLN A 282 -5.16 11.64 -7.02
CA GLN A 282 -5.51 11.32 -8.42
C GLN A 282 -4.76 10.07 -8.91
N ILE A 283 -3.46 9.97 -8.61
CA ILE A 283 -2.66 8.77 -8.93
C ILE A 283 -3.22 7.55 -8.21
N ILE A 284 -3.48 7.66 -6.91
CA ILE A 284 -4.08 6.61 -6.08
C ILE A 284 -5.38 6.08 -6.72
N ALA A 285 -6.28 6.98 -7.16
CA ALA A 285 -7.54 6.59 -7.79
C ALA A 285 -7.35 5.99 -9.21
N LYS A 286 -6.35 6.47 -9.96
CA LYS A 286 -5.98 5.93 -11.27
C LYS A 286 -5.48 4.48 -11.13
N ASP A 287 -4.67 4.21 -10.10
CA ASP A 287 -4.12 2.89 -9.79
C ASP A 287 -5.09 2.02 -8.96
N TYR A 288 -6.36 2.32 -9.06
CA TYR A 288 -7.47 1.52 -8.53
C TYR A 288 -7.55 1.41 -7.01
N TYR A 289 -6.87 2.29 -6.27
CA TYR A 289 -7.12 2.47 -4.84
C TYR A 289 -8.19 3.51 -4.60
N ARG A 290 -8.94 3.37 -3.53
CA ARG A 290 -9.99 4.30 -3.14
C ARG A 290 -9.39 5.51 -2.43
N PRO A 291 -9.44 6.71 -3.04
CA PRO A 291 -8.84 7.90 -2.46
C PRO A 291 -9.63 8.40 -1.25
N ILE A 292 -8.96 9.11 -0.34
CA ILE A 292 -9.59 9.78 0.80
C ILE A 292 -9.94 11.24 0.53
N ASP A 293 -9.34 11.89 -0.48
CA ASP A 293 -9.74 13.25 -0.92
C ASP A 293 -11.17 13.18 -1.46
N PRO A 294 -12.14 13.92 -0.87
CA PRO A 294 -13.54 13.80 -1.23
C PRO A 294 -13.84 14.29 -2.66
N VAL A 295 -13.05 15.22 -3.20
CA VAL A 295 -13.18 15.70 -4.57
C VAL A 295 -12.79 14.61 -5.55
N VAL A 296 -11.63 13.97 -5.31
CA VAL A 296 -11.14 12.87 -6.14
C VAL A 296 -12.05 11.65 -6.00
N ALA A 297 -12.49 11.32 -4.78
CA ALA A 297 -13.43 10.22 -4.54
C ALA A 297 -14.74 10.40 -5.33
N LYS A 298 -15.26 11.63 -5.42
CA LYS A 298 -16.44 11.93 -6.23
C LYS A 298 -16.19 11.75 -7.73
N GLN A 299 -15.02 12.16 -8.24
CA GLN A 299 -14.65 11.99 -9.65
C GLN A 299 -14.58 10.53 -10.08
N TYR A 300 -14.15 9.64 -9.18
CA TYR A 300 -14.00 8.21 -9.43
C TYR A 300 -15.14 7.34 -8.88
N ALA A 301 -16.25 7.94 -8.43
CA ALA A 301 -17.35 7.23 -7.79
C ALA A 301 -18.00 6.13 -8.65
N THR A 302 -18.00 6.30 -9.99
CA THR A 302 -18.51 5.28 -10.93
C THR A 302 -17.58 4.09 -11.09
N LYS A 303 -16.28 4.26 -10.82
CA LYS A 303 -15.28 3.19 -10.91
C LYS A 303 -15.35 2.24 -9.70
N PHE A 304 -15.73 2.77 -8.54
CA PHE A 304 -15.73 2.02 -7.29
C PHE A 304 -17.15 1.75 -6.81
N PRO A 305 -17.63 0.50 -6.89
CA PRO A 305 -18.98 0.17 -6.45
C PRO A 305 -19.18 0.45 -4.96
N ARG A 306 -20.39 0.82 -4.58
CA ARG A 306 -20.76 0.94 -3.16
C ARG A 306 -20.86 -0.45 -2.56
N LEU A 307 -20.25 -0.63 -1.40
CA LEU A 307 -20.18 -1.89 -0.67
C LEU A 307 -20.51 -1.66 0.81
N GLN A 308 -21.10 -2.65 1.44
CA GLN A 308 -21.15 -2.70 2.89
C GLN A 308 -19.80 -3.22 3.39
N LEU A 309 -19.04 -2.36 4.10
CA LEU A 309 -17.69 -2.64 4.55
C LEU A 309 -17.62 -2.78 6.07
N PHE A 310 -17.06 -3.90 6.53
CA PHE A 310 -16.56 -4.01 7.88
C PHE A 310 -15.25 -3.22 8.01
N THR A 311 -15.04 -2.60 9.15
CA THR A 311 -13.75 -2.00 9.52
C THR A 311 -13.01 -2.95 10.47
N ILE A 312 -11.72 -2.70 10.69
CA ILE A 312 -10.97 -3.47 11.71
C ILE A 312 -11.58 -3.30 13.11
N GLY A 313 -12.32 -2.22 13.36
CA GLY A 313 -13.07 -2.00 14.61
C GLY A 313 -14.12 -3.08 14.86
N ASN A 314 -14.76 -3.61 13.83
CA ASN A 314 -15.72 -4.72 13.95
C ASN A 314 -15.08 -6.03 14.49
N PHE A 315 -13.75 -6.15 14.38
CA PHE A 315 -12.97 -7.28 14.89
C PHE A 315 -12.21 -6.91 16.19
N GLY A 316 -12.55 -5.79 16.82
CA GLY A 316 -11.93 -5.31 18.04
C GLY A 316 -10.57 -4.65 17.88
N GLY A 317 -10.19 -4.25 16.65
CA GLY A 317 -8.91 -3.68 16.29
C GLY A 317 -7.84 -4.73 15.99
N TRP A 318 -6.71 -4.26 15.42
CA TRP A 318 -5.66 -5.19 14.95
C TRP A 318 -5.05 -6.05 16.05
N ALA A 319 -4.86 -5.51 17.27
CA ALA A 319 -4.27 -6.28 18.36
C ALA A 319 -5.13 -7.51 18.71
N LYS A 320 -6.46 -7.33 18.83
CA LYS A 320 -7.40 -8.43 19.11
C LYS A 320 -7.52 -9.38 17.92
N ALA A 321 -7.66 -8.84 16.70
CA ALA A 321 -7.77 -9.68 15.50
C ALA A 321 -6.51 -10.54 15.30
N GLN A 322 -5.33 -9.98 15.52
CA GLN A 322 -4.07 -10.73 15.44
C GLN A 322 -4.02 -11.85 16.50
N ALA A 323 -4.33 -11.54 17.75
CA ALA A 323 -4.29 -12.53 18.84
C ALA A 323 -5.31 -13.66 18.63
N ALA A 324 -6.52 -13.33 18.18
CA ALA A 324 -7.58 -14.30 18.01
C ALA A 324 -7.42 -15.18 16.75
N HIS A 325 -6.95 -14.60 15.65
CA HIS A 325 -6.98 -15.26 14.35
C HIS A 325 -5.61 -15.68 13.81
N PHE A 326 -4.55 -14.86 14.00
CA PHE A 326 -3.31 -14.99 13.25
C PHE A 326 -2.08 -15.29 14.10
N ALA A 327 -2.18 -15.23 15.44
CA ALA A 327 -1.14 -15.73 16.34
C ALA A 327 -0.97 -17.24 16.16
N ASP A 328 0.15 -17.78 16.61
CA ASP A 328 0.41 -19.21 16.59
C ASP A 328 -0.64 -19.92 17.45
N GLY A 329 -1.24 -20.97 16.88
CA GLY A 329 -2.38 -21.66 17.48
C GLY A 329 -3.72 -20.89 17.43
N GLY A 330 -3.76 -19.73 16.78
CA GLY A 330 -4.99 -18.95 16.59
C GLY A 330 -6.03 -19.63 15.69
N SER A 331 -7.16 -18.95 15.48
CA SER A 331 -8.29 -19.53 14.73
C SER A 331 -7.89 -19.96 13.31
N PHE A 332 -6.99 -19.24 12.63
CA PHE A 332 -6.54 -19.65 11.31
C PHE A 332 -5.80 -20.99 11.33
N ASP A 333 -4.86 -21.18 12.27
CA ASP A 333 -4.10 -22.44 12.37
C ASP A 333 -5.03 -23.63 12.69
N GLN A 334 -5.99 -23.44 13.58
CA GLN A 334 -7.00 -24.46 13.95
C GLN A 334 -7.88 -24.85 12.75
N ILE A 335 -8.40 -23.84 12.01
CA ILE A 335 -9.23 -24.02 10.83
C ILE A 335 -8.43 -24.70 9.72
N PHE A 336 -7.19 -24.28 9.50
CA PHE A 336 -6.32 -24.85 8.49
C PHE A 336 -5.99 -26.32 8.77
N ALA A 337 -5.73 -26.66 10.03
CA ALA A 337 -5.54 -28.05 10.44
C ALA A 337 -6.81 -28.88 10.19
N ALA A 338 -8.00 -28.38 10.62
CA ALA A 338 -9.27 -29.06 10.42
C ALA A 338 -9.68 -29.22 8.94
N ALA A 339 -9.26 -28.32 8.06
CA ALA A 339 -9.55 -28.39 6.62
C ALA A 339 -8.74 -29.44 5.87
N LYS A 340 -7.60 -29.90 6.43
CA LYS A 340 -6.73 -30.92 5.82
C LYS A 340 -7.13 -32.35 6.15
N HIS A 341 -8.02 -32.51 7.13
CA HIS A 341 -8.60 -33.80 7.51
C HIS A 341 -10.04 -33.91 6.98
#